data_8f1fb913f2c8ee417a0e710eb62c5c24
#
_entry.id   8f1fb913f2c8ee417a0e710eb62c5c24
#
_cell.length_a   1.000
_cell.length_b   1.000
_cell.length_c   1.000
_cell.angle_alpha   90.00
_cell.angle_beta   90.00
_cell.angle_gamma   90.00
#
_symmetry.space_group_name_H-M   'P 1'
#
loop_
_entity.id
_entity.type
_entity.pdbx_description
1 polymer ?
#
loop_
_entity_poly.entity_id
_entity_poly.type
_entity_poly.pdbx_seq_one_letter_code
_entity_poly.pdbx_strand_id
1 'polypeptide(L)'
;PAVAVFSQKSKADSLIKLLLTEKKDSNRVRFMWQLADAVNIYNPDTAVRLSQQAIYLARDIKYTEGQSKSLGTMANAIIKLGNYPRALELYFQKLQLEEKRQIPRNLASVLMNIGIVYVMQEEYSKALDYYYRADAVIKQNDVADMKYYILLNMGDVYNRLNKSDSSYRYFSQSLELAKQLNDTDLVAASMTGLGHSYLKTGNYQQSLVSYHAAIAGLRAVNDDEMLCEATLGLAGLYQQLNNNDSAAWYATFSESVAKEDGFLTHEMNAATFLTNHYKNTKNTDSAFMYINLVQVLNDSINSKSRIRESQILSSNEQLRQLEIEENKKMAAKERYQQLQLLFIGIFIPGFFLFTLLLSRIKIHIRIIKVLGILSLLIFFEYLTLLLHPYVLELTHHTPVYEILIFVAIAAILIPAHHRLEHWLIEKLTLHKANPPGDTIRLITKKIKIKGPSA
;
A
#
# COMPACT_ATOMS: atom_id res chain seq x y z
N PRO A 1 7.32 -3.22 -27.22
CA PRO A 1 7.29 -4.10 -26.02
C PRO A 1 8.66 -4.66 -25.66
N ALA A 2 9.43 -5.24 -26.63
CA ALA A 2 10.73 -5.87 -26.34
C ALA A 2 11.74 -4.89 -25.70
N VAL A 3 11.84 -3.65 -26.19
CA VAL A 3 12.74 -2.62 -25.63
C VAL A 3 12.32 -2.21 -24.23
N ALA A 4 11.03 -2.04 -23.98
CA ALA A 4 10.51 -1.69 -22.65
C ALA A 4 10.73 -2.83 -21.65
N VAL A 5 10.50 -4.08 -22.04
CA VAL A 5 10.77 -5.27 -21.20
C VAL A 5 12.27 -5.40 -20.92
N PHE A 6 13.14 -5.15 -21.89
CA PHE A 6 14.59 -5.19 -21.71
C PHE A 6 15.07 -4.10 -20.74
N SER A 7 14.58 -2.87 -20.87
CA SER A 7 14.86 -1.75 -19.96
C SER A 7 14.42 -2.07 -18.52
N GLN A 8 13.23 -2.61 -18.34
CA GLN A 8 12.73 -3.00 -17.02
C GLN A 8 13.50 -4.17 -16.40
N LYS A 9 13.97 -5.11 -17.23
CA LYS A 9 14.81 -6.23 -16.79
C LYS A 9 16.17 -5.74 -16.28
N SER A 10 16.80 -4.80 -16.99
CA SER A 10 18.05 -4.15 -16.56
C SER A 10 17.86 -3.40 -15.23
N LYS A 11 16.75 -2.68 -15.07
CA LYS A 11 16.38 -2.01 -13.82
C LYS A 11 16.17 -3.02 -12.68
N ALA A 12 15.49 -4.12 -12.93
CA ALA A 12 15.28 -5.19 -11.95
C ALA A 12 16.61 -5.80 -11.48
N ASP A 13 17.53 -6.11 -12.40
CA ASP A 13 18.85 -6.66 -12.07
C ASP A 13 19.67 -5.71 -11.17
N SER A 14 19.59 -4.41 -11.43
CA SER A 14 20.24 -3.38 -10.59
C SER A 14 19.64 -3.32 -9.19
N LEU A 15 18.31 -3.40 -9.07
CA LEU A 15 17.60 -3.40 -7.79
C LEU A 15 17.87 -4.67 -6.98
N ILE A 16 18.00 -5.83 -7.63
CA ILE A 16 18.39 -7.09 -6.98
C ILE A 16 19.77 -6.96 -6.32
N LYS A 17 20.74 -6.39 -7.02
CA LYS A 17 22.09 -6.16 -6.45
C LYS A 17 22.05 -5.28 -5.21
N LEU A 18 21.26 -4.19 -5.24
CA LEU A 18 21.08 -3.31 -4.09
C LEU A 18 20.43 -4.03 -2.90
N LEU A 19 19.43 -4.87 -3.15
CA LEU A 19 18.76 -5.65 -2.11
C LEU A 19 19.64 -6.66 -1.38
N LEU A 20 20.71 -7.16 -2.02
CA LEU A 20 21.66 -8.10 -1.41
C LEU A 20 22.50 -7.46 -0.30
N THR A 21 22.75 -6.15 -0.38
CA THR A 21 23.62 -5.42 0.55
C THR A 21 22.85 -4.57 1.57
N GLU A 22 21.56 -4.32 1.31
CA GLU A 22 20.77 -3.39 2.11
C GLU A 22 20.27 -4.01 3.42
N LYS A 23 20.30 -3.22 4.50
CA LYS A 23 19.76 -3.58 5.81
C LYS A 23 18.23 -3.60 5.78
N LYS A 24 17.60 -4.13 6.83
CA LYS A 24 16.13 -4.11 7.02
C LYS A 24 15.67 -2.71 7.44
N ASP A 25 15.64 -1.78 6.53
CA ASP A 25 15.25 -0.38 6.74
C ASP A 25 14.31 0.13 5.62
N SER A 26 14.03 1.43 5.61
CA SER A 26 13.17 2.07 4.61
C SER A 26 13.71 1.96 3.19
N ASN A 27 15.04 1.93 2.99
CA ASN A 27 15.64 1.74 1.68
C ASN A 27 15.34 0.36 1.13
N ARG A 28 15.44 -0.69 1.97
CA ARG A 28 15.09 -2.05 1.57
C ARG A 28 13.62 -2.14 1.13
N VAL A 29 12.68 -1.54 1.89
CA VAL A 29 11.28 -1.45 1.48
C VAL A 29 11.15 -0.75 0.13
N ARG A 30 11.84 0.38 -0.06
CA ARG A 30 11.80 1.13 -1.32
C ARG A 30 12.30 0.29 -2.50
N PHE A 31 13.42 -0.38 -2.38
CA PHE A 31 13.95 -1.22 -3.44
C PHE A 31 13.04 -2.43 -3.74
N MET A 32 12.42 -3.02 -2.71
CA MET A 32 11.50 -4.14 -2.89
C MET A 32 10.26 -3.75 -3.70
N TRP A 33 9.56 -2.64 -3.39
CA TRP A 33 8.40 -2.24 -4.17
C TRP A 33 8.78 -1.74 -5.56
N GLN A 34 9.94 -1.09 -5.73
CA GLN A 34 10.44 -0.70 -7.05
C GLN A 34 10.81 -1.93 -7.92
N LEU A 35 11.41 -2.96 -7.31
CA LEU A 35 11.67 -4.22 -7.99
C LEU A 35 10.35 -4.91 -8.36
N ALA A 36 9.38 -4.94 -7.45
CA ALA A 36 8.05 -5.49 -7.72
C ALA A 36 7.38 -4.78 -8.90
N ASP A 37 7.47 -3.45 -8.96
CA ASP A 37 6.95 -2.66 -10.08
C ASP A 37 7.63 -2.99 -11.41
N ALA A 38 8.96 -3.06 -11.40
CA ALA A 38 9.75 -3.41 -12.59
C ALA A 38 9.45 -4.81 -13.12
N VAL A 39 9.29 -5.81 -12.25
CA VAL A 39 8.99 -7.20 -12.67
C VAL A 39 7.52 -7.42 -13.01
N ASN A 40 6.62 -6.54 -12.58
CA ASN A 40 5.18 -6.66 -12.80
C ASN A 40 4.80 -6.75 -14.30
N ILE A 41 5.61 -6.21 -15.18
CA ILE A 41 5.37 -6.23 -16.62
C ILE A 41 5.43 -7.67 -17.19
N TYR A 42 6.37 -8.48 -16.71
CA TYR A 42 6.62 -9.83 -17.25
C TYR A 42 6.42 -10.97 -16.24
N ASN A 43 6.34 -10.69 -14.94
CA ASN A 43 6.12 -11.70 -13.89
C ASN A 43 5.30 -11.11 -12.71
N PRO A 44 3.97 -10.94 -12.87
CA PRO A 44 3.12 -10.38 -11.84
C PRO A 44 3.08 -11.20 -10.54
N ASP A 45 3.23 -12.54 -10.58
CA ASP A 45 3.29 -13.37 -9.38
C ASP A 45 4.49 -13.03 -8.50
N THR A 46 5.65 -12.80 -9.10
CA THR A 46 6.84 -12.34 -8.38
C THR A 46 6.63 -10.92 -7.81
N ALA A 47 5.96 -10.04 -8.57
CA ALA A 47 5.62 -8.70 -8.10
C ALA A 47 4.72 -8.75 -6.85
N VAL A 48 3.72 -9.62 -6.83
CA VAL A 48 2.84 -9.84 -5.66
C VAL A 48 3.65 -10.26 -4.44
N ARG A 49 4.54 -11.27 -4.56
CA ARG A 49 5.36 -11.74 -3.44
C ARG A 49 6.31 -10.67 -2.89
N LEU A 50 6.98 -9.94 -3.77
CA LEU A 50 7.89 -8.85 -3.38
C LEU A 50 7.15 -7.71 -2.69
N SER A 51 5.99 -7.31 -3.24
CA SER A 51 5.15 -6.27 -2.64
C SER A 51 4.63 -6.69 -1.26
N GLN A 52 4.23 -7.95 -1.09
CA GLN A 52 3.79 -8.47 0.20
C GLN A 52 4.90 -8.41 1.24
N GLN A 53 6.11 -8.83 0.89
CA GLN A 53 7.27 -8.74 1.78
C GLN A 53 7.61 -7.29 2.13
N ALA A 54 7.50 -6.37 1.16
CA ALA A 54 7.70 -4.95 1.38
C ALA A 54 6.66 -4.36 2.34
N ILE A 55 5.38 -4.77 2.22
CA ILE A 55 4.30 -4.35 3.14
C ILE A 55 4.62 -4.79 4.57
N TYR A 56 5.03 -6.04 4.78
CA TYR A 56 5.35 -6.54 6.12
C TYR A 56 6.54 -5.81 6.74
N LEU A 57 7.62 -5.65 5.98
CA LEU A 57 8.79 -4.90 6.47
C LEU A 57 8.42 -3.45 6.78
N ALA A 58 7.63 -2.79 5.92
CA ALA A 58 7.18 -1.41 6.13
C ALA A 58 6.34 -1.26 7.41
N ARG A 59 5.49 -2.23 7.72
CA ARG A 59 4.70 -2.27 8.97
C ARG A 59 5.61 -2.45 10.20
N ASP A 60 6.56 -3.40 10.13
CA ASP A 60 7.48 -3.68 11.25
C ASP A 60 8.32 -2.46 11.62
N ILE A 61 8.83 -1.71 10.63
CA ILE A 61 9.61 -0.48 10.83
C ILE A 61 8.77 0.80 10.90
N LYS A 62 7.43 0.69 10.89
CA LYS A 62 6.47 1.82 10.92
C LYS A 62 6.66 2.83 9.76
N TYR A 63 7.06 2.36 8.58
CA TYR A 63 7.28 3.17 7.39
C TYR A 63 6.00 3.24 6.53
N THR A 64 5.09 4.16 6.87
CA THR A 64 3.75 4.30 6.27
C THR A 64 3.79 4.57 4.76
N GLU A 65 4.73 5.39 4.28
CA GLU A 65 4.88 5.64 2.84
C GLU A 65 5.26 4.37 2.08
N GLY A 66 6.23 3.63 2.58
CA GLY A 66 6.64 2.36 1.98
C GLY A 66 5.48 1.35 1.96
N GLN A 67 4.68 1.29 3.02
CA GLN A 67 3.48 0.46 3.07
C GLN A 67 2.47 0.86 1.99
N SER A 68 2.19 2.16 1.85
CA SER A 68 1.25 2.67 0.84
C SER A 68 1.72 2.41 -0.60
N LYS A 69 3.00 2.64 -0.89
CA LYS A 69 3.58 2.36 -2.21
C LYS A 69 3.50 0.86 -2.53
N SER A 70 3.88 0.01 -1.60
CA SER A 70 3.85 -1.45 -1.77
C SER A 70 2.43 -2.00 -1.98
N LEU A 71 1.42 -1.46 -1.27
CA LEU A 71 0.01 -1.80 -1.49
C LEU A 71 -0.44 -1.46 -2.92
N GLY A 72 -0.06 -0.29 -3.43
CA GLY A 72 -0.38 0.11 -4.80
C GLY A 72 0.27 -0.79 -5.84
N THR A 73 1.56 -1.11 -5.69
CA THR A 73 2.26 -2.02 -6.60
C THR A 73 1.67 -3.43 -6.57
N MET A 74 1.31 -3.93 -5.37
CA MET A 74 0.63 -5.21 -5.23
C MET A 74 -0.74 -5.21 -5.92
N ALA A 75 -1.53 -4.14 -5.74
CA ALA A 75 -2.83 -4.01 -6.40
C ALA A 75 -2.70 -4.02 -7.92
N ASN A 76 -1.71 -3.30 -8.49
CA ASN A 76 -1.42 -3.32 -9.92
C ASN A 76 -1.05 -4.72 -10.43
N ALA A 77 -0.26 -5.49 -9.67
CA ALA A 77 0.09 -6.85 -10.03
C ALA A 77 -1.15 -7.79 -9.99
N ILE A 78 -2.00 -7.63 -9.00
CA ILE A 78 -3.27 -8.37 -8.86
C ILE A 78 -4.26 -8.03 -10.00
N ILE A 79 -4.29 -6.75 -10.47
CA ILE A 79 -5.07 -6.36 -11.66
C ILE A 79 -4.59 -7.12 -12.90
N LYS A 80 -3.28 -7.21 -13.12
CA LYS A 80 -2.72 -7.97 -14.25
C LYS A 80 -3.06 -9.46 -14.20
N LEU A 81 -3.23 -10.00 -12.98
CA LEU A 81 -3.73 -11.35 -12.77
C LEU A 81 -5.27 -11.46 -12.94
N GLY A 82 -5.99 -10.34 -13.10
CA GLY A 82 -7.43 -10.30 -13.31
C GLY A 82 -8.28 -10.40 -12.04
N ASN A 83 -7.67 -10.38 -10.85
CA ASN A 83 -8.42 -10.44 -9.59
C ASN A 83 -8.81 -9.02 -9.12
N TYR A 84 -9.78 -8.43 -9.80
CA TYR A 84 -10.26 -7.08 -9.52
C TYR A 84 -10.82 -6.89 -8.11
N PRO A 85 -11.60 -7.81 -7.51
CA PRO A 85 -12.06 -7.68 -6.13
C PRO A 85 -10.89 -7.54 -5.14
N ARG A 86 -9.86 -8.38 -5.25
CA ARG A 86 -8.69 -8.31 -4.37
C ARG A 86 -7.87 -7.03 -4.60
N ALA A 87 -7.77 -6.56 -5.82
CA ALA A 87 -7.11 -5.29 -6.12
C ALA A 87 -7.83 -4.11 -5.45
N LEU A 88 -9.18 -4.09 -5.47
CA LEU A 88 -9.98 -3.08 -4.76
C LEU A 88 -9.73 -3.10 -3.25
N GLU A 89 -9.67 -4.27 -2.61
CA GLU A 89 -9.36 -4.39 -1.19
C GLU A 89 -8.01 -3.74 -0.85
N LEU A 90 -6.97 -3.98 -1.66
CA LEU A 90 -5.64 -3.40 -1.48
C LEU A 90 -5.65 -1.88 -1.70
N TYR A 91 -6.39 -1.41 -2.71
CA TYR A 91 -6.54 0.02 -2.92
C TYR A 91 -7.34 0.71 -1.82
N PHE A 92 -8.35 0.07 -1.23
CA PHE A 92 -9.05 0.62 -0.06
C PHE A 92 -8.14 0.69 1.17
N GLN A 93 -7.30 -0.31 1.41
CA GLN A 93 -6.27 -0.22 2.46
C GLN A 93 -5.29 0.94 2.20
N LYS A 94 -4.85 1.10 0.95
CA LYS A 94 -4.01 2.23 0.55
C LYS A 94 -4.74 3.56 0.74
N LEU A 95 -6.02 3.66 0.37
CA LEU A 95 -6.83 4.87 0.52
C LEU A 95 -6.88 5.31 1.99
N GLN A 96 -7.17 4.38 2.92
CA GLN A 96 -7.16 4.67 4.36
C GLN A 96 -5.82 5.21 4.87
N LEU A 97 -4.70 4.72 4.32
CA LEU A 97 -3.37 5.24 4.66
C LEU A 97 -3.16 6.65 4.11
N GLU A 98 -3.54 6.91 2.85
CA GLU A 98 -3.34 8.23 2.23
C GLU A 98 -4.29 9.28 2.81
N GLU A 99 -5.50 8.91 3.25
CA GLU A 99 -6.40 9.79 4.00
C GLU A 99 -5.76 10.25 5.33
N LYS A 100 -5.04 9.36 6.03
CA LYS A 100 -4.30 9.72 7.24
C LYS A 100 -3.05 10.56 6.95
N ARG A 101 -2.38 10.32 5.84
CA ARG A 101 -1.16 11.04 5.42
C ARG A 101 -1.49 12.43 4.86
N GLN A 102 -2.71 12.65 4.40
CA GLN A 102 -3.19 13.93 3.84
C GLN A 102 -2.29 14.49 2.72
N ILE A 103 -1.73 13.62 1.87
CA ILE A 103 -0.94 14.02 0.70
C ILE A 103 -1.86 14.04 -0.52
N PRO A 104 -2.27 15.23 -1.04
CA PRO A 104 -3.33 15.34 -2.04
C PRO A 104 -3.04 14.56 -3.33
N ARG A 105 -1.79 14.61 -3.83
CA ARG A 105 -1.38 13.89 -5.03
C ARG A 105 -1.55 12.38 -4.89
N ASN A 106 -1.18 11.83 -3.74
CA ASN A 106 -1.31 10.40 -3.50
C ASN A 106 -2.78 9.99 -3.32
N LEU A 107 -3.57 10.84 -2.65
CA LEU A 107 -5.00 10.63 -2.47
C LEU A 107 -5.73 10.64 -3.82
N ALA A 108 -5.47 11.62 -4.68
CA ALA A 108 -6.03 11.67 -6.03
C ALA A 108 -5.64 10.44 -6.84
N SER A 109 -4.36 10.03 -6.77
CA SER A 109 -3.86 8.84 -7.49
C SER A 109 -4.57 7.56 -7.07
N VAL A 110 -4.76 7.33 -5.76
CA VAL A 110 -5.44 6.10 -5.32
C VAL A 110 -6.93 6.09 -5.67
N LEU A 111 -7.61 7.23 -5.58
CA LEU A 111 -9.00 7.36 -6.01
C LEU A 111 -9.14 7.08 -7.50
N MET A 112 -8.25 7.62 -8.33
CA MET A 112 -8.23 7.36 -9.77
C MET A 112 -8.00 5.87 -10.07
N ASN A 113 -7.06 5.23 -9.40
CA ASN A 113 -6.79 3.81 -9.61
C ASN A 113 -7.98 2.91 -9.20
N ILE A 114 -8.71 3.26 -8.13
CA ILE A 114 -9.96 2.58 -7.79
C ILE A 114 -10.98 2.73 -8.93
N GLY A 115 -11.11 3.93 -9.49
CA GLY A 115 -11.97 4.18 -10.65
C GLY A 115 -11.59 3.33 -11.86
N ILE A 116 -10.30 3.19 -12.18
CA ILE A 116 -9.80 2.32 -13.26
C ILE A 116 -10.22 0.85 -13.03
N VAL A 117 -10.11 0.34 -11.78
CA VAL A 117 -10.54 -1.03 -11.49
C VAL A 117 -12.03 -1.20 -11.71
N TYR A 118 -12.87 -0.23 -11.34
CA TYR A 118 -14.31 -0.26 -11.63
C TYR A 118 -14.60 -0.20 -13.13
N VAL A 119 -13.82 0.54 -13.94
CA VAL A 119 -13.94 0.49 -15.42
C VAL A 119 -13.67 -0.93 -15.94
N MET A 120 -12.65 -1.61 -15.42
CA MET A 120 -12.34 -2.99 -15.80
C MET A 120 -13.42 -4.00 -15.40
N GLN A 121 -14.23 -3.67 -14.39
CA GLN A 121 -15.41 -4.44 -13.98
C GLN A 121 -16.70 -3.98 -14.71
N GLU A 122 -16.61 -3.03 -15.63
CA GLU A 122 -17.74 -2.39 -16.35
C GLU A 122 -18.72 -1.68 -15.41
N GLU A 123 -18.32 -1.39 -14.18
CA GLU A 123 -19.11 -0.65 -13.18
C GLU A 123 -18.92 0.87 -13.34
N TYR A 124 -19.28 1.40 -14.49
CA TYR A 124 -19.00 2.78 -14.92
C TYR A 124 -19.53 3.86 -13.98
N SER A 125 -20.67 3.64 -13.34
CA SER A 125 -21.22 4.61 -12.37
C SER A 125 -20.34 4.76 -11.14
N LYS A 126 -19.80 3.64 -10.62
CA LYS A 126 -18.84 3.67 -9.50
C LYS A 126 -17.51 4.27 -9.93
N ALA A 127 -17.04 3.94 -11.13
CA ALA A 127 -15.83 4.56 -11.68
C ALA A 127 -15.93 6.08 -11.70
N LEU A 128 -17.05 6.63 -12.19
CA LEU A 128 -17.29 8.08 -12.20
C LEU A 128 -17.33 8.69 -10.81
N ASP A 129 -17.93 8.03 -9.82
CA ASP A 129 -17.93 8.53 -8.43
C ASP A 129 -16.49 8.73 -7.92
N TYR A 130 -15.62 7.73 -8.10
CA TYR A 130 -14.23 7.83 -7.69
C TYR A 130 -13.44 8.85 -8.50
N TYR A 131 -13.73 9.00 -9.79
CA TYR A 131 -13.09 10.02 -10.61
C TYR A 131 -13.51 11.43 -10.20
N TYR A 132 -14.79 11.66 -9.86
CA TYR A 132 -15.23 12.96 -9.32
C TYR A 132 -14.58 13.28 -7.98
N ARG A 133 -14.43 12.30 -7.10
CA ARG A 133 -13.70 12.48 -5.83
C ARG A 133 -12.23 12.82 -6.08
N ALA A 134 -11.58 12.15 -7.03
CA ALA A 134 -10.20 12.47 -7.42
C ALA A 134 -10.09 13.88 -8.01
N ASP A 135 -11.00 14.26 -8.91
CA ASP A 135 -11.04 15.60 -9.52
C ASP A 135 -11.25 16.71 -8.47
N ALA A 136 -12.10 16.46 -7.46
CA ALA A 136 -12.28 17.39 -6.34
C ALA A 136 -10.97 17.62 -5.56
N VAL A 137 -10.24 16.52 -5.23
CA VAL A 137 -8.93 16.62 -4.56
C VAL A 137 -7.91 17.37 -5.42
N ILE A 138 -7.85 17.08 -6.73
CA ILE A 138 -6.96 17.74 -7.69
C ILE A 138 -7.23 19.25 -7.73
N LYS A 139 -8.50 19.65 -7.82
CA LYS A 139 -8.89 21.05 -7.91
C LYS A 139 -8.66 21.83 -6.60
N GLN A 140 -8.97 21.21 -5.46
CA GLN A 140 -8.83 21.86 -4.15
C GLN A 140 -7.37 22.11 -3.76
N ASN A 141 -6.45 21.29 -4.26
CA ASN A 141 -5.04 21.31 -3.86
C ASN A 141 -4.08 21.66 -5.00
N ASP A 142 -4.60 22.09 -6.15
CA ASP A 142 -3.83 22.47 -7.36
C ASP A 142 -2.81 21.38 -7.81
N VAL A 143 -3.26 20.13 -7.86
CA VAL A 143 -2.43 19.00 -8.34
C VAL A 143 -2.51 18.91 -9.86
N ALA A 144 -1.94 19.91 -10.54
CA ALA A 144 -2.10 20.13 -11.97
C ALA A 144 -1.60 18.95 -12.84
N ASP A 145 -0.55 18.25 -12.41
CA ASP A 145 0.07 17.12 -13.12
C ASP A 145 -0.84 15.89 -13.26
N MET A 146 -1.89 15.79 -12.46
CA MET A 146 -2.86 14.68 -12.53
C MET A 146 -4.12 15.01 -13.30
N LYS A 147 -4.36 16.29 -13.60
CA LYS A 147 -5.60 16.75 -14.20
C LYS A 147 -5.86 16.17 -15.59
N TYR A 148 -4.82 16.00 -16.38
CA TYR A 148 -4.92 15.39 -17.70
C TYR A 148 -5.53 13.98 -17.61
N TYR A 149 -4.94 13.13 -16.78
CA TYR A 149 -5.33 11.72 -16.68
C TYR A 149 -6.77 11.54 -16.20
N ILE A 150 -7.22 12.36 -15.26
CA ILE A 150 -8.60 12.27 -14.78
C ILE A 150 -9.61 12.68 -15.87
N LEU A 151 -9.29 13.70 -16.67
CA LEU A 151 -10.15 14.12 -17.77
C LEU A 151 -10.20 13.06 -18.87
N LEU A 152 -9.07 12.46 -19.24
CA LEU A 152 -9.00 11.38 -20.22
C LEU A 152 -9.85 10.18 -19.77
N ASN A 153 -9.67 9.72 -18.53
CA ASN A 153 -10.41 8.61 -17.97
C ASN A 153 -11.92 8.87 -17.88
N MET A 154 -12.32 10.10 -17.51
CA MET A 154 -13.74 10.49 -17.53
C MET A 154 -14.31 10.50 -18.96
N GLY A 155 -13.54 10.99 -19.92
CA GLY A 155 -13.89 10.95 -21.34
C GLY A 155 -14.16 9.53 -21.84
N ASP A 156 -13.30 8.57 -21.51
CA ASP A 156 -13.47 7.16 -21.86
C ASP A 156 -14.73 6.56 -21.23
N VAL A 157 -14.95 6.76 -19.94
CA VAL A 157 -16.16 6.23 -19.28
C VAL A 157 -17.43 6.82 -19.89
N TYR A 158 -17.48 8.12 -20.18
CA TYR A 158 -18.63 8.71 -20.85
C TYR A 158 -18.82 8.20 -22.28
N ASN A 159 -17.74 7.91 -22.99
CA ASN A 159 -17.78 7.27 -24.28
C ASN A 159 -18.38 5.85 -24.20
N ARG A 160 -17.97 5.04 -23.23
CA ARG A 160 -18.53 3.69 -22.96
C ARG A 160 -20.00 3.75 -22.59
N LEU A 161 -20.42 4.78 -21.85
CA LEU A 161 -21.81 5.04 -21.48
C LEU A 161 -22.65 5.62 -22.64
N ASN A 162 -22.10 5.81 -23.84
CA ASN A 162 -22.74 6.45 -25.00
C ASN A 162 -23.24 7.89 -24.72
N LYS A 163 -22.58 8.62 -23.80
CA LYS A 163 -22.84 10.03 -23.48
C LYS A 163 -21.86 10.92 -24.26
N SER A 164 -22.07 11.04 -25.56
CA SER A 164 -21.14 11.64 -26.51
C SER A 164 -20.78 13.09 -26.19
N ASP A 165 -21.76 13.93 -25.75
CA ASP A 165 -21.50 15.33 -25.39
C ASP A 165 -20.53 15.46 -24.20
N SER A 166 -20.72 14.61 -23.18
CA SER A 166 -19.83 14.58 -22.01
C SER A 166 -18.45 14.05 -22.40
N SER A 167 -18.42 12.96 -23.16
CA SER A 167 -17.17 12.39 -23.70
C SER A 167 -16.37 13.41 -24.50
N TYR A 168 -16.99 14.09 -25.45
CA TYR A 168 -16.39 15.16 -26.23
C TYR A 168 -15.81 16.26 -25.34
N ARG A 169 -16.59 16.75 -24.38
CA ARG A 169 -16.14 17.81 -23.44
C ARG A 169 -14.89 17.41 -22.68
N TYR A 170 -14.85 16.21 -22.11
CA TYR A 170 -13.71 15.74 -21.33
C TYR A 170 -12.47 15.48 -22.19
N PHE A 171 -12.63 14.86 -23.36
CA PHE A 171 -11.51 14.67 -24.27
C PHE A 171 -10.98 15.98 -24.85
N SER A 172 -11.86 16.97 -25.09
CA SER A 172 -11.41 18.30 -25.53
C SER A 172 -10.58 19.01 -24.45
N GLN A 173 -10.99 18.89 -23.16
CA GLN A 173 -10.23 19.45 -22.05
C GLN A 173 -8.89 18.71 -21.85
N SER A 174 -8.86 17.38 -22.01
CA SER A 174 -7.62 16.62 -21.95
C SER A 174 -6.67 16.99 -23.06
N LEU A 175 -7.16 17.18 -24.28
CA LEU A 175 -6.37 17.62 -25.43
C LEU A 175 -5.74 19.00 -25.20
N GLU A 176 -6.48 19.95 -24.63
CA GLU A 176 -5.97 21.28 -24.33
C GLU A 176 -4.81 21.21 -23.35
N LEU A 177 -4.94 20.42 -22.29
CA LEU A 177 -3.85 20.21 -21.33
C LEU A 177 -2.66 19.47 -21.94
N ALA A 178 -2.89 18.46 -22.76
CA ALA A 178 -1.83 17.72 -23.45
C ALA A 178 -0.98 18.63 -24.35
N LYS A 179 -1.64 19.57 -25.06
CA LYS A 179 -0.96 20.59 -25.86
C LYS A 179 -0.13 21.55 -25.00
N GLN A 180 -0.65 21.99 -23.85
CA GLN A 180 0.09 22.85 -22.91
C GLN A 180 1.32 22.13 -22.34
N LEU A 181 1.25 20.82 -22.14
CA LEU A 181 2.36 19.99 -21.70
C LEU A 181 3.37 19.67 -22.78
N ASN A 182 3.05 19.96 -24.06
CA ASN A 182 3.84 19.59 -25.24
C ASN A 182 4.16 18.08 -25.32
N ASP A 183 3.24 17.23 -24.88
CA ASP A 183 3.39 15.79 -24.84
C ASP A 183 2.62 15.15 -26.01
N THR A 184 3.36 14.59 -26.97
CA THR A 184 2.80 14.02 -28.21
C THR A 184 1.93 12.81 -27.93
N ASP A 185 2.30 11.97 -26.95
CA ASP A 185 1.56 10.78 -26.58
C ASP A 185 0.18 11.16 -25.98
N LEU A 186 0.18 12.08 -25.03
CA LEU A 186 -1.06 12.58 -24.41
C LEU A 186 -1.97 13.28 -25.43
N VAL A 187 -1.40 14.01 -26.38
CA VAL A 187 -2.16 14.63 -27.49
C VAL A 187 -2.81 13.54 -28.34
N ALA A 188 -2.05 12.51 -28.73
CA ALA A 188 -2.54 11.45 -29.60
C ALA A 188 -3.64 10.61 -28.91
N ALA A 189 -3.50 10.29 -27.63
CA ALA A 189 -4.52 9.60 -26.85
C ALA A 189 -5.83 10.42 -26.75
N SER A 190 -5.72 11.74 -26.50
CA SER A 190 -6.90 12.62 -26.48
C SER A 190 -7.58 12.73 -27.85
N MET A 191 -6.78 12.77 -28.93
CA MET A 191 -7.31 12.82 -30.31
C MET A 191 -8.00 11.50 -30.69
N THR A 192 -7.51 10.34 -30.24
CA THR A 192 -8.20 9.05 -30.41
C THR A 192 -9.59 9.10 -29.76
N GLY A 193 -9.68 9.56 -28.51
CA GLY A 193 -10.95 9.71 -27.80
C GLY A 193 -11.91 10.68 -28.48
N LEU A 194 -11.42 11.81 -29.01
CA LEU A 194 -12.23 12.73 -29.81
C LEU A 194 -12.70 12.10 -31.11
N GLY A 195 -11.86 11.29 -31.77
CA GLY A 195 -12.24 10.51 -32.93
C GLY A 195 -13.45 9.63 -32.67
N HIS A 196 -13.46 8.91 -31.56
CA HIS A 196 -14.58 8.09 -31.11
C HIS A 196 -15.83 8.92 -30.79
N SER A 197 -15.68 10.06 -30.12
CA SER A 197 -16.80 10.93 -29.78
C SER A 197 -17.45 11.54 -31.03
N TYR A 198 -16.66 12.02 -31.98
CA TYR A 198 -17.15 12.55 -33.23
C TYR A 198 -17.81 11.47 -34.12
N LEU A 199 -17.24 10.27 -34.16
CA LEU A 199 -17.84 9.14 -34.88
C LEU A 199 -19.25 8.85 -34.36
N LYS A 200 -19.42 8.76 -33.04
CA LYS A 200 -20.73 8.50 -32.41
C LYS A 200 -21.77 9.60 -32.63
N THR A 201 -21.31 10.84 -32.81
CA THR A 201 -22.20 11.98 -33.09
C THR A 201 -22.44 12.23 -34.58
N GLY A 202 -21.86 11.41 -35.46
CA GLY A 202 -22.00 11.57 -36.94
C GLY A 202 -21.17 12.70 -37.51
N ASN A 203 -20.27 13.30 -36.74
CA ASN A 203 -19.35 14.36 -37.21
C ASN A 203 -18.14 13.74 -37.90
N TYR A 204 -18.37 13.07 -39.03
CA TYR A 204 -17.37 12.21 -39.69
C TYR A 204 -16.12 12.97 -40.17
N GLN A 205 -16.25 14.23 -40.59
CA GLN A 205 -15.09 15.03 -41.01
C GLN A 205 -14.13 15.31 -39.85
N GLN A 206 -14.68 15.68 -38.68
CA GLN A 206 -13.88 15.90 -37.46
C GLN A 206 -13.28 14.61 -36.93
N SER A 207 -14.04 13.52 -37.00
CA SER A 207 -13.58 12.18 -36.64
C SER A 207 -12.36 11.78 -37.49
N LEU A 208 -12.45 12.00 -38.81
CA LEU A 208 -11.35 11.69 -39.73
C LEU A 208 -10.08 12.45 -39.39
N VAL A 209 -10.20 13.78 -39.18
CA VAL A 209 -9.05 14.64 -38.82
C VAL A 209 -8.44 14.16 -37.47
N SER A 210 -9.30 13.84 -36.49
CA SER A 210 -8.84 13.41 -35.15
C SER A 210 -8.08 12.09 -35.21
N TYR A 211 -8.62 11.07 -35.88
CA TYR A 211 -7.92 9.80 -36.04
C TYR A 211 -6.60 9.89 -36.79
N HIS A 212 -6.56 10.67 -37.90
CA HIS A 212 -5.31 10.83 -38.65
C HIS A 212 -4.23 11.54 -37.82
N ALA A 213 -4.59 12.58 -37.07
CA ALA A 213 -3.68 13.24 -36.15
C ALA A 213 -3.20 12.31 -35.02
N ALA A 214 -4.11 11.52 -34.45
CA ALA A 214 -3.77 10.52 -33.44
C ALA A 214 -2.78 9.48 -34.01
N ILE A 215 -3.07 8.87 -35.14
CA ILE A 215 -2.23 7.85 -35.78
C ILE A 215 -0.82 8.41 -36.07
N ALA A 216 -0.72 9.64 -36.53
CA ALA A 216 0.58 10.28 -36.78
C ALA A 216 1.40 10.44 -35.49
N GLY A 217 0.76 10.90 -34.42
CA GLY A 217 1.39 11.04 -33.09
C GLY A 217 1.79 9.69 -32.47
N LEU A 218 0.90 8.69 -32.51
CA LEU A 218 1.13 7.35 -31.94
C LEU A 218 2.31 6.64 -32.62
N ARG A 219 2.41 6.76 -33.95
CA ARG A 219 3.58 6.23 -34.68
C ARG A 219 4.88 6.93 -34.27
N ALA A 220 4.84 8.24 -34.04
CA ALA A 220 6.04 8.98 -33.63
C ALA A 220 6.56 8.58 -32.24
N VAL A 221 5.67 8.15 -31.34
CA VAL A 221 6.03 7.72 -29.99
C VAL A 221 6.11 6.20 -29.82
N ASN A 222 5.80 5.43 -30.88
CA ASN A 222 5.75 3.95 -30.88
C ASN A 222 4.76 3.37 -29.86
N ASP A 223 3.58 3.99 -29.72
CA ASP A 223 2.47 3.42 -28.95
C ASP A 223 1.59 2.55 -29.85
N ASP A 224 2.00 1.30 -30.03
CA ASP A 224 1.36 0.35 -30.92
C ASP A 224 -0.01 -0.15 -30.39
N GLU A 225 -0.21 -0.14 -29.05
CA GLU A 225 -1.48 -0.53 -28.45
C GLU A 225 -2.59 0.50 -28.78
N MET A 226 -2.33 1.78 -28.53
CA MET A 226 -3.25 2.86 -28.91
C MET A 226 -3.38 3.02 -30.42
N LEU A 227 -2.34 2.70 -31.19
CA LEU A 227 -2.37 2.70 -32.65
C LEU A 227 -3.39 1.66 -33.17
N CYS A 228 -3.48 0.47 -32.58
CA CYS A 228 -4.52 -0.51 -32.92
C CYS A 228 -5.93 0.05 -32.68
N GLU A 229 -6.14 0.74 -31.55
CA GLU A 229 -7.44 1.34 -31.22
C GLU A 229 -7.83 2.45 -32.20
N ALA A 230 -6.90 3.39 -32.47
CA ALA A 230 -7.14 4.52 -33.36
C ALA A 230 -7.40 4.05 -34.80
N THR A 231 -6.65 3.08 -35.30
CA THR A 231 -6.80 2.55 -36.67
C THR A 231 -8.09 1.73 -36.83
N LEU A 232 -8.49 0.97 -35.83
CA LEU A 232 -9.76 0.26 -35.83
C LEU A 232 -10.94 1.24 -35.74
N GLY A 233 -10.81 2.31 -34.95
CA GLY A 233 -11.79 3.39 -34.92
C GLY A 233 -11.95 4.07 -36.28
N LEU A 234 -10.85 4.32 -36.98
CA LEU A 234 -10.84 4.88 -38.32
C LEU A 234 -11.45 3.90 -39.37
N ALA A 235 -11.23 2.58 -39.21
CA ALA A 235 -11.91 1.57 -40.01
C ALA A 235 -13.44 1.66 -39.84
N GLY A 236 -13.91 1.82 -38.60
CA GLY A 236 -15.32 2.03 -38.30
C GLY A 236 -15.89 3.29 -38.93
N LEU A 237 -15.12 4.38 -38.95
CA LEU A 237 -15.51 5.62 -39.65
C LEU A 237 -15.65 5.42 -41.17
N TYR A 238 -14.69 4.76 -41.81
CA TYR A 238 -14.78 4.49 -43.26
C TYR A 238 -15.94 3.54 -43.60
N GLN A 239 -16.29 2.63 -42.71
CA GLN A 239 -17.48 1.79 -42.86
C GLN A 239 -18.76 2.65 -42.85
N GLN A 240 -18.87 3.63 -41.96
CA GLN A 240 -20.01 4.57 -41.95
C GLN A 240 -20.08 5.44 -43.22
N LEU A 241 -18.92 5.72 -43.78
CA LEU A 241 -18.81 6.47 -45.05
C LEU A 241 -19.01 5.58 -46.28
N ASN A 242 -19.33 4.30 -46.13
CA ASN A 242 -19.43 3.30 -47.21
C ASN A 242 -18.16 3.13 -48.05
N ASN A 243 -17.00 3.51 -47.53
CA ASN A 243 -15.71 3.25 -48.15
C ASN A 243 -15.14 1.92 -47.67
N ASN A 244 -15.61 0.86 -48.33
CA ASN A 244 -15.32 -0.52 -47.94
C ASN A 244 -13.83 -0.86 -48.02
N ASP A 245 -13.12 -0.35 -49.01
CA ASP A 245 -11.69 -0.65 -49.22
C ASP A 245 -10.85 -0.06 -48.08
N SER A 246 -11.09 1.23 -47.76
CA SER A 246 -10.38 1.87 -46.64
C SER A 246 -10.76 1.22 -45.29
N ALA A 247 -12.01 0.86 -45.10
CA ALA A 247 -12.46 0.17 -43.87
C ALA A 247 -11.71 -1.15 -43.67
N ALA A 248 -11.63 -1.98 -44.72
CA ALA A 248 -10.90 -3.23 -44.70
C ALA A 248 -9.40 -3.01 -44.45
N TRP A 249 -8.81 -2.02 -45.14
CA TRP A 249 -7.39 -1.73 -45.05
C TRP A 249 -6.97 -1.33 -43.63
N TYR A 250 -7.68 -0.38 -43.02
CA TYR A 250 -7.35 0.07 -41.65
C TYR A 250 -7.61 -1.02 -40.61
N ALA A 251 -8.64 -1.83 -40.76
CA ALA A 251 -8.90 -2.96 -39.86
C ALA A 251 -7.84 -4.06 -39.99
N THR A 252 -7.39 -4.37 -41.22
CA THR A 252 -6.30 -5.31 -41.45
C THR A 252 -4.97 -4.78 -40.91
N PHE A 253 -4.73 -3.47 -41.04
CA PHE A 253 -3.55 -2.84 -40.43
C PHE A 253 -3.59 -2.94 -38.91
N SER A 254 -4.73 -2.65 -38.26
CA SER A 254 -4.92 -2.83 -36.82
C SER A 254 -4.67 -4.29 -36.37
N GLU A 255 -5.20 -5.28 -37.15
CA GLU A 255 -5.00 -6.69 -36.90
C GLU A 255 -3.53 -7.06 -36.98
N SER A 256 -2.80 -6.58 -38.02
CA SER A 256 -1.38 -6.92 -38.22
C SER A 256 -0.50 -6.37 -37.10
N VAL A 257 -0.70 -5.12 -36.67
CA VAL A 257 0.04 -4.52 -35.54
C VAL A 257 -0.27 -5.29 -34.24
N ALA A 258 -1.55 -5.55 -33.97
CA ALA A 258 -1.95 -6.29 -32.80
C ALA A 258 -1.35 -7.70 -32.72
N LYS A 259 -1.28 -8.39 -33.84
CA LYS A 259 -0.69 -9.72 -34.00
C LYS A 259 0.82 -9.71 -33.76
N GLU A 260 1.53 -8.75 -34.36
CA GLU A 260 2.99 -8.60 -34.24
C GLU A 260 3.40 -8.37 -32.79
N ASP A 261 2.67 -7.56 -32.05
CA ASP A 261 2.94 -7.24 -30.64
C ASP A 261 2.22 -8.14 -29.63
N GLY A 262 1.38 -9.06 -30.11
CA GLY A 262 0.69 -10.04 -29.27
C GLY A 262 -0.48 -9.46 -28.46
N PHE A 263 -1.12 -8.37 -28.92
CA PHE A 263 -2.30 -7.75 -28.33
C PHE A 263 -3.57 -8.50 -28.68
N LEU A 264 -3.74 -9.72 -28.13
CA LEU A 264 -4.82 -10.65 -28.52
C LEU A 264 -6.23 -10.06 -28.55
N THR A 265 -6.53 -9.12 -27.61
CA THR A 265 -7.84 -8.48 -27.56
C THR A 265 -8.03 -7.52 -28.74
N HIS A 266 -7.02 -6.75 -29.08
CA HIS A 266 -7.08 -5.85 -30.25
C HIS A 266 -7.12 -6.64 -31.55
N GLU A 267 -6.34 -7.73 -31.67
CA GLU A 267 -6.37 -8.66 -32.80
C GLU A 267 -7.78 -9.25 -32.97
N MET A 268 -8.39 -9.71 -31.88
CA MET A 268 -9.75 -10.25 -31.90
C MET A 268 -10.79 -9.19 -32.29
N ASN A 269 -10.68 -7.96 -31.79
CA ASN A 269 -11.58 -6.88 -32.15
C ASN A 269 -11.49 -6.54 -33.64
N ALA A 270 -10.27 -6.43 -34.19
CA ALA A 270 -10.03 -6.19 -35.60
C ALA A 270 -10.55 -7.35 -36.46
N ALA A 271 -10.27 -8.60 -36.10
CA ALA A 271 -10.79 -9.78 -36.80
C ALA A 271 -12.34 -9.88 -36.74
N THR A 272 -12.94 -9.47 -35.63
CA THR A 272 -14.41 -9.39 -35.50
C THR A 272 -15.00 -8.34 -36.45
N PHE A 273 -14.35 -7.17 -36.50
CA PHE A 273 -14.72 -6.12 -37.44
C PHE A 273 -14.64 -6.61 -38.88
N LEU A 274 -13.52 -7.24 -39.26
CA LEU A 274 -13.31 -7.79 -40.63
C LEU A 274 -14.30 -8.90 -40.96
N THR A 275 -14.65 -9.76 -39.99
CA THR A 275 -15.71 -10.76 -40.15
C THR A 275 -17.04 -10.12 -40.57
N ASN A 276 -17.46 -9.06 -39.85
CA ASN A 276 -18.70 -8.38 -40.13
C ASN A 276 -18.65 -7.61 -41.45
N HIS A 277 -17.51 -6.97 -41.73
CA HIS A 277 -17.25 -6.26 -42.97
C HIS A 277 -17.39 -7.20 -44.18
N TYR A 278 -16.71 -8.36 -44.17
CA TYR A 278 -16.76 -9.31 -45.29
C TYR A 278 -18.11 -10.04 -45.42
N LYS A 279 -18.85 -10.23 -44.33
CA LYS A 279 -20.23 -10.68 -44.39
C LYS A 279 -21.13 -9.67 -45.11
N ASN A 280 -21.00 -8.39 -44.79
CA ASN A 280 -21.77 -7.31 -45.40
C ASN A 280 -21.45 -7.12 -46.89
N THR A 281 -20.18 -7.27 -47.27
CA THR A 281 -19.70 -7.19 -48.66
C THR A 281 -19.86 -8.50 -49.44
N LYS A 282 -20.45 -9.53 -48.82
CA LYS A 282 -20.72 -10.87 -49.40
C LYS A 282 -19.44 -11.59 -49.85
N ASN A 283 -18.28 -11.29 -49.27
CA ASN A 283 -17.07 -12.04 -49.48
C ASN A 283 -17.00 -13.20 -48.48
N THR A 284 -17.58 -14.35 -48.87
CA THR A 284 -17.74 -15.52 -47.99
C THR A 284 -16.42 -16.13 -47.55
N ASP A 285 -15.43 -16.18 -48.44
CA ASP A 285 -14.13 -16.82 -48.17
C ASP A 285 -13.36 -16.03 -47.09
N SER A 286 -13.27 -14.71 -47.24
CA SER A 286 -12.64 -13.84 -46.24
C SER A 286 -13.43 -13.83 -44.94
N ALA A 287 -14.77 -13.80 -44.99
CA ALA A 287 -15.60 -13.88 -43.79
C ALA A 287 -15.36 -15.18 -43.02
N PHE A 288 -15.24 -16.32 -43.69
CA PHE A 288 -14.98 -17.62 -43.07
C PHE A 288 -13.56 -17.66 -42.45
N MET A 289 -12.57 -17.11 -43.14
CA MET A 289 -11.20 -17.02 -42.62
C MET A 289 -11.16 -16.22 -41.30
N TYR A 290 -11.81 -15.07 -41.25
CA TYR A 290 -11.82 -14.24 -40.03
C TYR A 290 -12.72 -14.81 -38.92
N ILE A 291 -13.80 -15.53 -39.23
CA ILE A 291 -14.57 -16.28 -38.23
C ILE A 291 -13.69 -17.31 -37.53
N ASN A 292 -12.90 -18.07 -38.30
CA ASN A 292 -12.00 -19.06 -37.72
C ASN A 292 -10.91 -18.39 -36.87
N LEU A 293 -10.37 -17.25 -37.33
CA LEU A 293 -9.38 -16.48 -36.55
C LEU A 293 -9.98 -15.99 -35.22
N VAL A 294 -11.19 -15.41 -35.24
CA VAL A 294 -11.91 -14.99 -34.02
C VAL A 294 -12.11 -16.18 -33.07
N GLN A 295 -12.47 -17.37 -33.59
CA GLN A 295 -12.61 -18.56 -32.75
C GLN A 295 -11.27 -18.96 -32.10
N VAL A 296 -10.19 -19.02 -32.86
CA VAL A 296 -8.85 -19.34 -32.34
C VAL A 296 -8.39 -18.34 -31.28
N LEU A 297 -8.60 -17.03 -31.53
CA LEU A 297 -8.25 -15.98 -30.60
C LEU A 297 -9.09 -16.05 -29.32
N ASN A 298 -10.40 -16.28 -29.47
CA ASN A 298 -11.31 -16.46 -28.34
C ASN A 298 -10.89 -17.68 -27.47
N ASP A 299 -10.56 -18.80 -28.08
CA ASP A 299 -10.08 -19.98 -27.38
C ASP A 299 -8.73 -19.70 -26.67
N SER A 300 -7.84 -18.94 -27.32
CA SER A 300 -6.57 -18.51 -26.73
C SER A 300 -6.78 -17.58 -25.52
N ILE A 301 -7.66 -16.60 -25.66
CA ILE A 301 -8.03 -15.65 -24.57
C ILE A 301 -8.68 -16.42 -23.42
N ASN A 302 -9.63 -17.33 -23.70
CA ASN A 302 -10.31 -18.14 -22.68
C ASN A 302 -9.37 -19.14 -22.01
N SER A 303 -8.41 -19.73 -22.76
CA SER A 303 -7.37 -20.57 -22.20
C SER A 303 -6.45 -19.78 -21.26
N LYS A 304 -6.01 -18.58 -21.67
CA LYS A 304 -5.24 -17.69 -20.83
C LYS A 304 -6.06 -17.23 -19.60
N SER A 305 -7.36 -17.01 -19.75
CA SER A 305 -8.24 -16.67 -18.63
C SER A 305 -8.34 -17.81 -17.61
N ARG A 306 -8.50 -19.05 -18.06
CA ARG A 306 -8.50 -20.24 -17.17
C ARG A 306 -7.17 -20.47 -16.46
N ILE A 307 -6.06 -20.29 -17.17
CA ILE A 307 -4.71 -20.34 -16.57
C ILE A 307 -4.59 -19.23 -15.52
N ARG A 308 -5.04 -18.02 -15.85
CA ARG A 308 -5.06 -16.88 -14.93
C ARG A 308 -5.92 -17.14 -13.71
N GLU A 309 -7.09 -17.74 -13.85
CA GLU A 309 -7.97 -18.13 -12.74
C GLU A 309 -7.26 -19.13 -11.80
N SER A 310 -6.58 -20.13 -12.35
CA SER A 310 -5.76 -21.05 -11.59
C SER A 310 -4.59 -20.35 -10.88
N GLN A 311 -3.93 -19.41 -11.55
CA GLN A 311 -2.88 -18.57 -10.96
C GLN A 311 -3.42 -17.68 -9.83
N ILE A 312 -4.61 -17.09 -10.00
CA ILE A 312 -5.28 -16.31 -8.96
C ILE A 312 -5.55 -17.18 -7.72
N LEU A 313 -6.07 -18.39 -7.89
CA LEU A 313 -6.29 -19.33 -6.78
C LEU A 313 -4.98 -19.69 -6.08
N SER A 314 -3.94 -20.01 -6.83
CA SER A 314 -2.60 -20.30 -6.30
C SER A 314 -2.01 -19.08 -5.57
N SER A 315 -2.09 -17.90 -6.17
CA SER A 315 -1.59 -16.65 -5.58
C SER A 315 -2.34 -16.29 -4.29
N ASN A 316 -3.66 -16.43 -4.28
CA ASN A 316 -4.48 -16.19 -3.09
C ASN A 316 -4.11 -17.14 -1.96
N GLU A 317 -3.89 -18.44 -2.25
CA GLU A 317 -3.45 -19.40 -1.25
C GLU A 317 -2.04 -19.09 -0.72
N GLN A 318 -1.11 -18.70 -1.59
CA GLN A 318 0.22 -18.26 -1.17
C GLN A 318 0.14 -17.01 -0.27
N LEU A 319 -0.68 -16.03 -0.63
CA LEU A 319 -0.91 -14.84 0.19
C LEU A 319 -1.50 -15.20 1.55
N ARG A 320 -2.50 -16.08 1.57
CA ARG A 320 -3.10 -16.59 2.81
C ARG A 320 -2.06 -17.28 3.70
N GLN A 321 -1.17 -18.08 3.13
CA GLN A 321 -0.09 -18.74 3.87
C GLN A 321 0.90 -17.72 4.45
N LEU A 322 1.29 -16.71 3.66
CA LEU A 322 2.15 -15.63 4.13
C LEU A 322 1.49 -14.81 5.25
N GLU A 323 0.21 -14.49 5.12
CA GLU A 323 -0.55 -13.79 6.17
C GLU A 323 -0.63 -14.61 7.46
N ILE A 324 -0.86 -15.92 7.37
CA ILE A 324 -0.87 -16.82 8.52
C ILE A 324 0.51 -16.87 9.19
N GLU A 325 1.57 -16.98 8.40
CA GLU A 325 2.95 -17.03 8.93
C GLU A 325 3.32 -15.73 9.64
N GLU A 326 3.00 -14.57 9.05
CA GLU A 326 3.25 -13.26 9.67
C GLU A 326 2.42 -13.05 10.93
N ASN A 327 1.15 -13.44 10.92
CA ASN A 327 0.31 -13.37 12.12
C ASN A 327 0.85 -14.25 13.24
N LYS A 328 1.39 -15.45 12.93
CA LYS A 328 2.09 -16.29 13.91
C LYS A 328 3.34 -15.61 14.48
N LYS A 329 4.15 -14.97 13.62
CA LYS A 329 5.34 -14.24 14.06
C LYS A 329 4.98 -13.05 14.95
N MET A 330 3.93 -12.30 14.58
CA MET A 330 3.44 -11.17 15.38
C MET A 330 2.91 -11.65 16.74
N ALA A 331 2.08 -12.70 16.78
CA ALA A 331 1.58 -13.27 18.01
C ALA A 331 2.71 -13.84 18.91
N ALA A 332 3.75 -14.43 18.32
CA ALA A 332 4.92 -14.89 19.06
C ALA A 332 5.71 -13.71 19.68
N LYS A 333 5.88 -12.60 18.92
CA LYS A 333 6.53 -11.37 19.40
C LYS A 333 5.74 -10.73 20.54
N GLU A 334 4.42 -10.65 20.41
CA GLU A 334 3.54 -10.13 21.47
C GLU A 334 3.59 -11.00 22.74
N ARG A 335 3.54 -12.34 22.60
CA ARG A 335 3.72 -13.25 23.74
C ARG A 335 5.06 -13.04 24.43
N TYR A 336 6.13 -12.90 23.68
CA TYR A 336 7.45 -12.63 24.24
C TYR A 336 7.49 -11.32 25.02
N GLN A 337 6.90 -10.25 24.48
CA GLN A 337 6.76 -8.97 25.17
C GLN A 337 5.91 -9.09 26.45
N GLN A 338 4.79 -9.80 26.39
CA GLN A 338 3.95 -10.06 27.57
C GLN A 338 4.71 -10.83 28.66
N LEU A 339 5.49 -11.86 28.28
CA LEU A 339 6.34 -12.62 29.21
C LEU A 339 7.43 -11.75 29.83
N GLN A 340 8.05 -10.86 29.05
CA GLN A 340 9.01 -9.89 29.57
C GLN A 340 8.36 -8.95 30.59
N LEU A 341 7.19 -8.39 30.28
CA LEU A 341 6.45 -7.53 31.21
C LEU A 341 6.06 -8.25 32.48
N LEU A 342 5.59 -9.50 32.38
CA LEU A 342 5.26 -10.33 33.53
C LEU A 342 6.50 -10.62 34.38
N PHE A 343 7.62 -10.96 33.75
CA PHE A 343 8.89 -11.19 34.46
C PHE A 343 9.35 -9.93 35.19
N ILE A 344 9.33 -8.79 34.54
CA ILE A 344 9.68 -7.49 35.11
C ILE A 344 8.73 -7.15 36.27
N GLY A 345 7.42 -7.36 36.09
CA GLY A 345 6.39 -7.13 37.09
C GLY A 345 6.52 -7.97 38.35
N ILE A 346 7.09 -9.18 38.27
CA ILE A 346 7.39 -10.05 39.43
C ILE A 346 8.77 -9.77 40.00
N PHE A 347 9.77 -9.63 39.13
CA PHE A 347 11.17 -9.50 39.53
C PHE A 347 11.45 -8.18 40.28
N ILE A 348 10.93 -7.06 39.83
CA ILE A 348 11.21 -5.73 40.43
C ILE A 348 10.64 -5.64 41.87
N PRO A 349 9.32 -5.91 42.11
CA PRO A 349 8.80 -5.96 43.49
C PRO A 349 9.45 -7.07 44.35
N GLY A 350 9.75 -8.21 43.74
CA GLY A 350 10.47 -9.32 44.42
C GLY A 350 11.88 -8.91 44.84
N PHE A 351 12.61 -8.21 43.98
CA PHE A 351 13.94 -7.70 44.31
C PHE A 351 13.89 -6.64 45.42
N PHE A 352 12.88 -5.75 45.40
CA PHE A 352 12.65 -4.80 46.49
C PHE A 352 12.37 -5.53 47.82
N LEU A 353 11.48 -6.54 47.85
CA LEU A 353 11.22 -7.35 49.06
C LEU A 353 12.47 -8.14 49.52
N PHE A 354 13.24 -8.66 48.57
CA PHE A 354 14.49 -9.37 48.85
C PHE A 354 15.52 -8.44 49.52
N THR A 355 15.65 -7.17 49.09
CA THR A 355 16.53 -6.22 49.76
C THR A 355 16.10 -5.93 51.20
N LEU A 356 14.80 -5.91 51.49
CA LEU A 356 14.28 -5.81 52.87
C LEU A 356 14.66 -7.03 53.69
N LEU A 357 14.62 -8.23 53.13
CA LEU A 357 15.00 -9.47 53.82
C LEU A 357 16.51 -9.56 54.07
N LEU A 358 17.35 -9.03 53.20
CA LEU A 358 18.79 -8.96 53.37
C LEU A 358 19.22 -8.19 54.63
N SER A 359 18.35 -7.30 55.14
CA SER A 359 18.58 -6.59 56.40
C SER A 359 18.76 -7.53 57.60
N ARG A 360 18.24 -8.76 57.51
CA ARG A 360 18.34 -9.80 58.55
C ARG A 360 19.64 -10.58 58.51
N ILE A 361 20.46 -10.45 57.46
CA ILE A 361 21.72 -11.19 57.26
C ILE A 361 22.91 -10.30 57.65
N LYS A 362 24.02 -10.90 58.10
CA LYS A 362 25.26 -10.19 58.48
C LYS A 362 26.07 -9.69 57.27
N ILE A 363 25.48 -8.75 56.49
CA ILE A 363 26.15 -8.10 55.37
C ILE A 363 26.55 -6.67 55.79
N HIS A 364 27.61 -6.12 55.14
CA HIS A 364 28.10 -4.78 55.43
C HIS A 364 27.01 -3.72 55.19
N ILE A 365 26.78 -2.83 56.15
CA ILE A 365 25.68 -1.86 56.15
C ILE A 365 25.68 -0.95 54.91
N ARG A 366 26.84 -0.62 54.35
CA ARG A 366 26.95 0.19 53.13
C ARG A 366 26.36 -0.50 51.91
N ILE A 367 26.61 -1.81 51.75
CA ILE A 367 26.08 -2.62 50.65
C ILE A 367 24.55 -2.66 50.69
N ILE A 368 23.98 -2.88 51.89
CA ILE A 368 22.53 -2.94 52.08
C ILE A 368 21.88 -1.59 51.75
N LYS A 369 22.47 -0.48 52.19
CA LYS A 369 21.96 0.86 51.87
C LYS A 369 21.98 1.12 50.36
N VAL A 370 23.08 0.85 49.66
CA VAL A 370 23.20 1.03 48.21
C VAL A 370 22.17 0.16 47.47
N LEU A 371 22.05 -1.14 47.88
CA LEU A 371 21.10 -2.05 47.23
C LEU A 371 19.64 -1.63 47.50
N GLY A 372 19.33 -1.12 48.67
CA GLY A 372 18.01 -0.63 49.05
C GLY A 372 17.61 0.60 48.23
N ILE A 373 18.51 1.58 48.10
CA ILE A 373 18.26 2.78 47.31
C ILE A 373 18.10 2.41 45.82
N LEU A 374 18.97 1.54 45.29
CA LEU A 374 18.91 1.08 43.91
C LEU A 374 17.59 0.34 43.62
N SER A 375 17.18 -0.56 44.51
CA SER A 375 15.92 -1.31 44.34
C SER A 375 14.70 -0.40 44.39
N LEU A 376 14.74 0.63 45.23
CA LEU A 376 13.68 1.62 45.32
C LEU A 376 13.60 2.47 44.06
N LEU A 377 14.73 2.92 43.53
CA LEU A 377 14.82 3.67 42.28
C LEU A 377 14.27 2.87 41.10
N ILE A 378 14.67 1.61 40.95
CA ILE A 378 14.17 0.70 39.91
C ILE A 378 12.66 0.48 40.07
N PHE A 379 12.17 0.36 41.31
CA PHE A 379 10.73 0.20 41.57
C PHE A 379 9.92 1.41 41.14
N PHE A 380 10.38 2.62 41.41
CA PHE A 380 9.70 3.85 41.00
C PHE A 380 9.74 4.05 39.49
N GLU A 381 10.86 3.75 38.83
CA GLU A 381 10.97 3.77 37.36
C GLU A 381 10.00 2.76 36.73
N TYR A 382 9.91 1.56 37.30
CA TYR A 382 8.91 0.57 36.86
C TYR A 382 7.48 1.08 37.03
N LEU A 383 7.16 1.78 38.12
CA LEU A 383 5.84 2.33 38.37
C LEU A 383 5.48 3.38 37.30
N THR A 384 6.43 4.22 36.93
CA THR A 384 6.29 5.22 35.87
C THR A 384 6.02 4.59 34.52
N LEU A 385 6.80 3.54 34.18
CA LEU A 385 6.60 2.76 32.95
C LEU A 385 5.24 2.06 32.91
N LEU A 386 4.76 1.55 34.04
CA LEU A 386 3.46 0.90 34.15
C LEU A 386 2.30 1.89 33.95
N LEU A 387 2.45 3.12 34.41
CA LEU A 387 1.42 4.19 34.27
C LEU A 387 1.42 4.80 32.87
N HIS A 388 2.55 4.76 32.16
CA HIS A 388 2.71 5.41 30.86
C HIS A 388 1.62 5.06 29.81
N PRO A 389 1.24 3.78 29.56
CA PRO A 389 0.20 3.45 28.59
C PRO A 389 -1.17 4.01 28.96
N TYR A 390 -1.51 4.06 30.26
CA TYR A 390 -2.78 4.62 30.74
C TYR A 390 -2.82 6.15 30.56
N VAL A 391 -1.68 6.81 30.75
CA VAL A 391 -1.55 8.26 30.53
C VAL A 391 -1.70 8.57 29.05
N LEU A 392 -1.09 7.80 28.15
CA LEU A 392 -1.23 7.95 26.70
C LEU A 392 -2.69 7.81 26.24
N GLU A 393 -3.39 6.81 26.76
CA GLU A 393 -4.81 6.59 26.42
C GLU A 393 -5.69 7.73 26.94
N LEU A 394 -5.48 8.18 28.18
CA LEU A 394 -6.23 9.28 28.81
C LEU A 394 -6.03 10.62 28.11
N THR A 395 -4.84 10.88 27.56
CA THR A 395 -4.49 12.13 26.91
C THR A 395 -4.77 12.15 25.41
N HIS A 396 -5.28 11.05 24.85
CA HIS A 396 -5.45 10.86 23.41
C HIS A 396 -4.18 11.22 22.60
N HIS A 397 -3.01 10.86 23.14
CA HIS A 397 -1.69 11.13 22.55
C HIS A 397 -1.39 12.65 22.37
N THR A 398 -1.94 13.51 23.23
CA THR A 398 -1.68 14.95 23.19
C THR A 398 -0.47 15.28 24.08
N PRO A 399 0.71 15.66 23.51
CA PRO A 399 1.96 15.80 24.28
C PRO A 399 1.91 16.76 25.45
N VAL A 400 1.13 17.84 25.32
CA VAL A 400 1.00 18.86 26.38
C VAL A 400 0.32 18.27 27.63
N TYR A 401 -0.77 17.52 27.44
CA TYR A 401 -1.47 16.86 28.56
C TYR A 401 -0.67 15.70 29.15
N GLU A 402 0.08 14.96 28.32
CA GLU A 402 1.00 13.92 28.77
C GLU A 402 2.04 14.48 29.73
N ILE A 403 2.72 15.59 29.35
CA ILE A 403 3.73 16.25 30.17
C ILE A 403 3.10 16.73 31.50
N LEU A 404 1.92 17.37 31.45
CA LEU A 404 1.25 17.85 32.66
C LEU A 404 0.92 16.71 33.63
N ILE A 405 0.41 15.58 33.14
CA ILE A 405 0.10 14.42 33.97
C ILE A 405 1.39 13.79 34.53
N PHE A 406 2.45 13.66 33.74
CA PHE A 406 3.72 13.15 34.23
C PHE A 406 4.37 14.07 35.27
N VAL A 407 4.28 15.38 35.12
CA VAL A 407 4.72 16.33 36.15
C VAL A 407 3.90 16.18 37.44
N ALA A 408 2.58 16.00 37.34
CA ALA A 408 1.75 15.75 38.51
C ALA A 408 2.08 14.43 39.21
N ILE A 409 2.30 13.35 38.44
CA ILE A 409 2.75 12.05 38.94
C ILE A 409 4.12 12.21 39.62
N ALA A 410 5.08 12.88 39.02
CA ALA A 410 6.40 13.12 39.59
C ALA A 410 6.33 13.94 40.89
N ALA A 411 5.46 14.96 40.96
CA ALA A 411 5.23 15.76 42.17
C ALA A 411 4.72 14.91 43.36
N ILE A 412 4.04 13.79 43.10
CA ILE A 412 3.57 12.84 44.13
C ILE A 412 4.66 11.79 44.43
N LEU A 413 5.30 11.28 43.40
CA LEU A 413 6.29 10.19 43.51
C LEU A 413 7.59 10.64 44.19
N ILE A 414 8.09 11.86 43.93
CA ILE A 414 9.35 12.35 44.49
C ILE A 414 9.26 12.45 46.05
N PRO A 415 8.25 13.07 46.66
CA PRO A 415 8.12 13.05 48.10
C PRO A 415 7.87 11.66 48.69
N ALA A 416 7.12 10.82 47.98
CA ALA A 416 6.91 9.43 48.37
C ALA A 416 8.21 8.63 48.35
N HIS A 417 9.02 8.81 47.33
CA HIS A 417 10.37 8.21 47.21
C HIS A 417 11.24 8.61 48.41
N HIS A 418 11.34 9.88 48.72
CA HIS A 418 12.15 10.38 49.83
C HIS A 418 11.67 9.83 51.20
N ARG A 419 10.35 9.78 51.43
CA ARG A 419 9.82 9.17 52.68
C ARG A 419 10.10 7.69 52.76
N LEU A 420 9.94 6.95 51.67
CA LEU A 420 10.25 5.51 51.63
C LEU A 420 11.75 5.25 51.76
N GLU A 421 12.60 6.08 51.18
CA GLU A 421 14.05 5.98 51.33
C GLU A 421 14.48 6.18 52.80
N HIS A 422 14.00 7.23 53.47
CA HIS A 422 14.26 7.44 54.89
C HIS A 422 13.76 6.29 55.75
N TRP A 423 12.51 5.84 55.56
CA TRP A 423 11.95 4.71 56.27
C TRP A 423 12.75 3.43 56.01
N LEU A 424 13.15 3.18 54.79
CA LEU A 424 13.95 2.00 54.42
C LEU A 424 15.32 2.02 55.11
N ILE A 425 16.02 3.16 55.05
CA ILE A 425 17.33 3.36 55.68
C ILE A 425 17.19 3.18 57.21
N GLU A 426 16.19 3.79 57.85
CA GLU A 426 15.91 3.65 59.27
C GLU A 426 15.63 2.20 59.65
N LYS A 427 14.76 1.51 58.90
CA LYS A 427 14.42 0.10 59.20
C LYS A 427 15.58 -0.87 58.93
N LEU A 428 16.40 -0.62 57.90
CA LEU A 428 17.61 -1.38 57.59
C LEU A 428 18.72 -1.15 58.62
N THR A 429 18.75 0.00 59.33
CA THR A 429 19.75 0.34 60.30
C THR A 429 19.34 -0.01 61.75
N LEU A 430 18.03 0.16 62.12
CA LEU A 430 17.54 -0.15 63.46
C LEU A 430 17.62 -1.64 63.83
N HIS A 431 17.44 -2.56 62.87
CA HIS A 431 17.57 -3.99 63.13
C HIS A 431 19.03 -4.42 63.44
N LYS A 432 20.04 -3.59 63.15
CA LYS A 432 21.43 -3.86 63.49
C LYS A 432 21.94 -3.18 64.77
N ALA A 433 21.21 -2.14 65.22
CA ALA A 433 21.57 -1.43 66.43
C ALA A 433 21.12 -2.13 67.73
N ASN A 434 20.10 -3.00 67.65
CA ASN A 434 19.61 -3.82 68.79
C ASN A 434 19.42 -5.28 68.37
N PRO A 435 20.46 -6.12 68.45
CA PRO A 435 20.25 -7.55 68.32
C PRO A 435 19.39 -8.05 69.49
N PRO A 436 18.42 -8.97 69.27
CA PRO A 436 17.50 -9.43 70.33
C PRO A 436 18.16 -10.09 71.56
N GLY A 437 19.47 -10.22 71.58
CA GLY A 437 20.24 -10.70 72.70
C GLY A 437 20.57 -9.66 73.80
N ASP A 438 20.54 -8.34 73.51
CA ASP A 438 20.95 -7.32 74.49
C ASP A 438 19.80 -6.88 75.42
N THR A 439 18.56 -7.08 75.02
CA THR A 439 17.39 -6.82 75.89
C THR A 439 17.31 -7.82 77.02
N ILE A 440 17.79 -9.05 76.87
CA ILE A 440 17.85 -10.09 77.91
C ILE A 440 19.02 -9.78 78.88
N ARG A 441 20.13 -9.22 78.40
CA ARG A 441 21.28 -8.81 79.28
C ARG A 441 20.95 -7.58 80.13
N LEU A 442 20.13 -6.64 79.65
CA LEU A 442 19.72 -5.48 80.44
C LEU A 442 18.69 -5.86 81.53
N ILE A 443 17.81 -6.85 81.26
CA ILE A 443 16.85 -7.38 82.24
C ILE A 443 17.55 -8.22 83.34
N THR A 444 18.53 -9.01 82.95
CA THR A 444 19.32 -9.79 83.93
C THR A 444 20.24 -8.91 84.76
N LYS A 445 20.73 -7.77 84.24
CA LYS A 445 21.55 -6.81 85.02
C LYS A 445 20.67 -5.98 85.99
N LYS A 446 19.39 -5.72 85.73
CA LYS A 446 18.44 -5.05 86.58
C LYS A 446 17.95 -5.97 87.71
N ILE A 447 17.91 -7.28 87.54
CA ILE A 447 17.46 -8.25 88.56
C ILE A 447 18.59 -8.55 89.56
N LYS A 448 19.89 -8.42 89.25
CA LYS A 448 21.03 -8.64 90.14
C LYS A 448 21.34 -7.48 91.10
N ILE A 449 20.63 -6.34 91.07
CA ILE A 449 20.88 -5.15 91.88
C ILE A 449 19.84 -5.03 93.09
N LYS A 450 18.89 -5.95 93.18
CA LYS A 450 17.98 -5.99 94.29
C LYS A 450 18.10 -7.38 95.00
N GLY A 451 19.15 -7.59 95.74
CA GLY A 451 19.28 -8.59 96.73
C GLY A 451 19.23 -7.96 98.11
N PRO A 452 18.64 -8.60 99.12
CA PRO A 452 18.24 -7.92 100.35
C PRO A 452 19.41 -7.67 101.28
N SER A 453 19.39 -6.46 101.83
CA SER A 453 20.11 -6.15 103.07
C SER A 453 19.31 -6.63 104.26
N ALA A 454 19.83 -7.62 104.99
CA ALA A 454 19.42 -7.88 106.31
C ALA A 454 20.25 -7.03 107.25
#